data_8af76ac62cb77a4c0284f1f91d9f1545
#
_entry.id   8af76ac62cb77a4c0284f1f91d9f1545
#
_cell.length_a   1.000
_cell.length_b   1.000
_cell.length_c   1.000
_cell.angle_alpha   90.00
_cell.angle_beta   90.00
_cell.angle_gamma   90.00
#
_symmetry.space_group_name_H-M   'P 1'
#
loop_
_entity.id
_entity.type
_entity.pdbx_description
1 polymer ?
#
loop_
_entity_poly.entity_id
_entity_poly.type
_entity_poly.pdbx_seq_one_letter_code
_entity_poly.pdbx_strand_id
1 'polypeptide(L)'
;MCGNVTLASFISMTDTRPGPGDRTLLIVEDDKSFLQRLARAMESRGFTVTTAESVAEGLIQLETASPAFAVVDMRLGDGNGLDVVSALKRRRPDARAIILTGYGNIATAVNAVKIGAVDYLAKPVDADDVVHALLALDGKHADPPENPMSADRVRWEHIQRIYELCGRNVSETARRLNMHRRTLQRILAKRAPK
;
A
#
# COMPACT_ATOMS: atom_id res chain seq x y z
N MET A 1 31.44 7.03 53.92
CA MET A 1 31.58 6.04 52.86
C MET A 1 30.36 6.15 51.95
N CYS A 2 30.48 6.91 50.86
CA CYS A 2 29.40 7.14 49.93
C CYS A 2 29.38 6.04 48.88
N GLY A 3 28.30 5.25 48.86
CA GLY A 3 28.07 4.25 47.84
C GLY A 3 27.51 4.90 46.55
N ASN A 4 28.29 4.82 45.49
CA ASN A 4 27.93 5.25 44.14
C ASN A 4 26.86 4.29 43.58
N VAL A 5 25.64 4.75 43.43
CA VAL A 5 24.62 4.03 42.69
C VAL A 5 24.76 4.46 41.22
N THR A 6 25.38 3.57 40.45
CA THR A 6 25.50 3.74 38.99
C THR A 6 24.14 3.58 38.34
N LEU A 7 23.53 4.69 37.93
CA LEU A 7 22.41 4.69 37.00
C LEU A 7 22.91 4.33 35.60
N ALA A 8 22.90 3.05 35.29
CA ALA A 8 23.12 2.56 33.92
C ALA A 8 21.99 1.60 33.55
N SER A 9 20.84 2.14 33.28
CA SER A 9 19.79 1.47 32.53
C SER A 9 19.14 2.49 31.60
N PHE A 10 19.93 3.03 30.68
CA PHE A 10 19.39 3.61 29.48
C PHE A 10 18.79 2.46 28.69
N ILE A 11 17.46 2.41 28.70
CA ILE A 11 16.67 1.58 27.81
C ILE A 11 17.14 1.89 26.40
N SER A 12 17.88 0.96 25.82
CA SER A 12 18.18 0.93 24.39
C SER A 12 16.83 0.96 23.69
N MET A 13 16.49 2.07 23.07
CA MET A 13 15.45 2.12 22.06
C MET A 13 15.91 1.15 20.98
N THR A 14 15.33 -0.04 20.99
CA THR A 14 15.58 -1.07 19.99
C THR A 14 15.28 -0.46 18.65
N ASP A 15 16.29 -0.36 17.82
CA ASP A 15 16.17 0.02 16.41
C ASP A 15 15.21 -0.99 15.76
N THR A 16 13.98 -0.55 15.51
CA THR A 16 12.88 -1.38 14.99
C THR A 16 12.99 -1.52 13.47
N ARG A 17 14.20 -1.72 12.97
CA ARG A 17 14.46 -1.86 11.53
C ARG A 17 14.96 -3.26 11.18
N PRO A 18 14.62 -3.75 9.97
CA PRO A 18 15.21 -4.98 9.46
C PRO A 18 16.74 -4.89 9.49
N GLY A 19 17.39 -6.02 9.83
CA GLY A 19 18.85 -6.07 9.92
C GLY A 19 19.53 -5.59 8.64
N PRO A 20 20.71 -4.97 8.75
CA PRO A 20 21.46 -4.51 7.60
C PRO A 20 21.77 -5.70 6.67
N GLY A 21 21.29 -5.62 5.44
CA GLY A 21 21.45 -6.66 4.41
C GLY A 21 20.24 -7.57 4.19
N ASP A 22 19.23 -7.58 5.06
CA ASP A 22 18.00 -8.32 4.79
C ASP A 22 17.12 -7.55 3.80
N ARG A 23 17.02 -8.07 2.58
CA ARG A 23 16.26 -7.49 1.47
C ARG A 23 15.12 -8.39 1.02
N THR A 24 14.63 -9.25 1.90
CA THR A 24 13.46 -10.09 1.60
C THR A 24 12.20 -9.24 1.52
N LEU A 25 11.48 -9.36 0.40
CA LEU A 25 10.31 -8.55 0.08
C LEU A 25 9.14 -9.44 -0.34
N LEU A 26 7.98 -9.25 0.28
CA LEU A 26 6.71 -9.81 -0.17
C LEU A 26 5.92 -8.74 -0.93
N ILE A 27 5.46 -9.06 -2.14
CA ILE A 27 4.55 -8.22 -2.92
C ILE A 27 3.22 -8.94 -3.05
N VAL A 28 2.11 -8.29 -2.65
CA VAL A 28 0.76 -8.84 -2.76
C VAL A 28 -0.10 -7.92 -3.61
N GLU A 29 -0.55 -8.42 -4.77
CA GLU A 29 -1.23 -7.63 -5.79
C GLU A 29 -2.04 -8.55 -6.71
N ASP A 30 -3.30 -8.25 -6.99
CA ASP A 30 -4.17 -9.08 -7.84
C ASP A 30 -4.05 -8.74 -9.34
N ASP A 31 -3.51 -7.57 -9.71
CA ASP A 31 -3.12 -7.29 -11.09
C ASP A 31 -1.78 -7.99 -11.41
N LYS A 32 -1.86 -9.15 -12.08
CA LYS A 32 -0.69 -9.95 -12.47
C LYS A 32 0.34 -9.15 -13.29
N SER A 33 -0.11 -8.27 -14.16
CA SER A 33 0.76 -7.49 -15.02
C SER A 33 1.54 -6.46 -14.21
N PHE A 34 0.89 -5.81 -13.27
CA PHE A 34 1.53 -4.87 -12.36
C PHE A 34 2.45 -5.60 -11.38
N LEU A 35 2.00 -6.71 -10.78
CA LEU A 35 2.76 -7.55 -9.88
C LEU A 35 4.10 -7.98 -10.49
N GLN A 36 4.08 -8.52 -11.70
CA GLN A 36 5.29 -8.98 -12.39
C GLN A 36 6.25 -7.85 -12.73
N ARG A 37 5.74 -6.70 -13.16
CA ARG A 37 6.58 -5.53 -13.46
C ARG A 37 7.25 -5.00 -12.20
N LEU A 38 6.49 -4.87 -11.11
CA LEU A 38 7.00 -4.39 -9.84
C LEU A 38 8.03 -5.37 -9.27
N ALA A 39 7.74 -6.67 -9.29
CA ALA A 39 8.65 -7.71 -8.81
C ALA A 39 10.02 -7.62 -9.51
N ARG A 40 10.03 -7.61 -10.85
CA ARG A 40 11.28 -7.47 -11.64
C ARG A 40 12.03 -6.17 -11.33
N ALA A 41 11.30 -5.07 -11.17
CA ALA A 41 11.90 -3.80 -10.84
C ALA A 41 12.53 -3.78 -9.42
N MET A 42 11.92 -4.47 -8.46
CA MET A 42 12.49 -4.62 -7.11
C MET A 42 13.68 -5.60 -7.08
N GLU A 43 13.60 -6.70 -7.82
CA GLU A 43 14.73 -7.64 -7.98
C GLU A 43 15.95 -6.94 -8.56
N SER A 44 15.76 -6.10 -9.60
CA SER A 44 16.86 -5.32 -10.19
C SER A 44 17.51 -4.33 -9.24
N ARG A 45 16.83 -3.99 -8.15
CA ARG A 45 17.30 -3.11 -7.06
C ARG A 45 17.84 -3.89 -5.85
N GLY A 46 18.01 -5.22 -6.00
CA GLY A 46 18.65 -6.09 -5.03
C GLY A 46 17.74 -6.62 -3.93
N PHE A 47 16.42 -6.62 -4.15
CA PHE A 47 15.48 -7.32 -3.26
C PHE A 47 15.32 -8.78 -3.67
N THR A 48 15.14 -9.65 -2.67
CA THR A 48 14.71 -11.04 -2.88
C THR A 48 13.20 -11.07 -2.78
N VAL A 49 12.53 -11.16 -3.93
CA VAL A 49 11.08 -10.95 -4.04
C VAL A 49 10.31 -12.28 -3.98
N THR A 50 9.28 -12.31 -3.16
CA THR A 50 8.22 -13.32 -3.17
C THR A 50 6.91 -12.61 -3.55
N THR A 51 6.09 -13.23 -4.38
CA THR A 51 4.83 -12.65 -4.87
C THR A 51 3.64 -13.44 -4.40
N ALA A 52 2.49 -12.76 -4.23
CA ALA A 52 1.19 -13.35 -3.97
C ALA A 52 0.11 -12.57 -4.73
N GLU A 53 -0.92 -13.27 -5.24
CA GLU A 53 -1.99 -12.66 -6.03
C GLU A 53 -3.27 -12.41 -5.20
N SER A 54 -3.26 -12.78 -3.92
CA SER A 54 -4.42 -12.69 -3.03
C SER A 54 -4.02 -12.54 -1.57
N VAL A 55 -4.96 -12.14 -0.70
CA VAL A 55 -4.77 -12.13 0.76
C VAL A 55 -4.44 -13.52 1.26
N ALA A 56 -5.18 -14.54 0.81
CA ALA A 56 -4.98 -15.92 1.23
C ALA A 56 -3.57 -16.41 0.90
N GLU A 57 -3.11 -16.18 -0.32
CA GLU A 57 -1.76 -16.54 -0.75
C GLU A 57 -0.68 -15.75 0.03
N GLY A 58 -0.89 -14.45 0.23
CA GLY A 58 0.00 -13.62 1.05
C GLY A 58 0.15 -14.15 2.47
N LEU A 59 -0.94 -14.56 3.11
CA LEU A 59 -0.91 -15.15 4.44
C LEU A 59 -0.16 -16.50 4.48
N ILE A 60 -0.34 -17.36 3.46
CA ILE A 60 0.40 -18.62 3.32
C ILE A 60 1.90 -18.36 3.19
N GLN A 61 2.31 -17.37 2.37
CA GLN A 61 3.72 -17.00 2.25
C GLN A 61 4.31 -16.55 3.60
N LEU A 62 3.53 -15.84 4.42
CA LEU A 62 3.96 -15.44 5.75
C LEU A 62 4.10 -16.62 6.73
N GLU A 63 3.47 -17.77 6.48
CA GLU A 63 3.64 -18.96 7.31
C GLU A 63 5.04 -19.57 7.16
N THR A 64 5.59 -19.49 5.96
CA THR A 64 6.88 -20.10 5.60
C THR A 64 8.05 -19.13 5.66
N ALA A 65 7.77 -17.82 5.53
CA ALA A 65 8.77 -16.77 5.50
C ALA A 65 8.34 -15.56 6.34
N SER A 66 9.33 -14.85 6.89
CA SER A 66 9.11 -13.59 7.61
C SER A 66 9.88 -12.48 6.90
N PRO A 67 9.34 -11.92 5.79
CA PRO A 67 10.05 -10.94 4.99
C PRO A 67 10.32 -9.65 5.77
N ALA A 68 11.46 -9.00 5.47
CA ALA A 68 11.84 -7.72 6.07
C ALA A 68 10.96 -6.57 5.55
N PHE A 69 10.48 -6.72 4.31
CA PHE A 69 9.71 -5.70 3.62
C PHE A 69 8.44 -6.30 3.02
N ALA A 70 7.39 -5.48 2.91
CA ALA A 70 6.19 -5.85 2.18
C ALA A 70 5.63 -4.66 1.40
N VAL A 71 5.09 -4.96 0.22
CA VAL A 71 4.30 -4.03 -0.60
C VAL A 71 2.98 -4.71 -0.88
N VAL A 72 1.88 -4.14 -0.41
CA VAL A 72 0.59 -4.81 -0.43
C VAL A 72 -0.46 -3.88 -1.03
N ASP A 73 -1.20 -4.36 -2.03
CA ASP A 73 -2.38 -3.61 -2.47
C ASP A 73 -3.43 -3.59 -1.36
N MET A 74 -4.00 -2.44 -1.14
CA MET A 74 -5.11 -2.23 -0.22
C MET A 74 -6.30 -3.13 -0.55
N ARG A 75 -6.58 -3.32 -1.83
CA ARG A 75 -7.75 -4.05 -2.31
C ARG A 75 -7.34 -5.21 -3.18
N LEU A 76 -7.54 -6.38 -2.66
CA LEU A 76 -7.36 -7.64 -3.34
C LEU A 76 -8.73 -8.27 -3.62
N GLY A 77 -8.81 -9.11 -4.64
CA GLY A 77 -10.07 -9.72 -5.05
C GLY A 77 -10.76 -10.52 -3.95
N ASP A 78 -10.00 -11.05 -3.00
CA ASP A 78 -10.47 -11.88 -1.87
C ASP A 78 -10.50 -11.16 -0.51
N GLY A 79 -10.07 -9.87 -0.43
CA GLY A 79 -10.09 -9.17 0.85
C GLY A 79 -9.32 -7.85 0.90
N ASN A 80 -8.90 -7.52 2.12
CA ASN A 80 -8.19 -6.29 2.43
C ASN A 80 -6.72 -6.58 2.73
N GLY A 81 -5.81 -5.93 1.98
CA GLY A 81 -4.37 -6.09 2.20
C GLY A 81 -3.86 -5.72 3.60
N LEU A 82 -4.64 -4.95 4.37
CA LEU A 82 -4.32 -4.66 5.77
C LEU A 82 -4.23 -5.91 6.65
N ASP A 83 -4.94 -6.98 6.28
CA ASP A 83 -4.89 -8.24 7.01
C ASP A 83 -3.51 -8.90 6.87
N VAL A 84 -2.91 -8.83 5.67
CA VAL A 84 -1.55 -9.30 5.40
C VAL A 84 -0.54 -8.48 6.18
N VAL A 85 -0.66 -7.14 6.18
CA VAL A 85 0.23 -6.25 6.95
C VAL A 85 0.14 -6.53 8.44
N SER A 86 -1.07 -6.72 8.96
CA SER A 86 -1.30 -7.06 10.38
C SER A 86 -0.66 -8.40 10.74
N ALA A 87 -0.77 -9.42 9.87
CA ALA A 87 -0.16 -10.72 10.07
C ALA A 87 1.37 -10.63 10.04
N LEU A 88 1.93 -9.89 9.09
CA LEU A 88 3.38 -9.65 9.01
C LEU A 88 3.90 -8.98 10.29
N LYS A 89 3.25 -7.91 10.74
CA LYS A 89 3.65 -7.16 11.93
C LYS A 89 3.60 -7.97 13.22
N ARG A 90 2.64 -8.91 13.33
CA ARG A 90 2.60 -9.84 14.47
C ARG A 90 3.77 -10.81 14.47
N ARG A 91 4.23 -11.27 13.29
CA ARG A 91 5.33 -12.23 13.16
C ARG A 91 6.71 -11.55 13.21
N ARG A 92 6.79 -10.41 12.58
CA ARG A 92 8.02 -9.62 12.46
C ARG A 92 7.72 -8.14 12.72
N PRO A 93 7.80 -7.68 13.98
CA PRO A 93 7.47 -6.30 14.35
C PRO A 93 8.36 -5.24 13.68
N ASP A 94 9.60 -5.59 13.36
CA ASP A 94 10.58 -4.75 12.67
C ASP A 94 10.34 -4.68 11.16
N ALA A 95 9.54 -5.56 10.56
CA ALA A 95 9.26 -5.53 9.14
C ALA A 95 8.64 -4.19 8.71
N ARG A 96 9.01 -3.72 7.53
CA ARG A 96 8.49 -2.48 6.96
C ARG A 96 7.50 -2.78 5.86
N ALA A 97 6.28 -2.31 5.99
CA ALA A 97 5.21 -2.56 5.03
C ALA A 97 4.68 -1.25 4.45
N ILE A 98 4.46 -1.24 3.14
CA ILE A 98 3.82 -0.15 2.41
C ILE A 98 2.51 -0.66 1.85
N ILE A 99 1.48 0.17 1.92
CA ILE A 99 0.19 -0.08 1.27
C ILE A 99 0.15 0.68 -0.06
N LEU A 100 -0.16 -0.05 -1.13
CA LEU A 100 -0.53 0.56 -2.40
C LEU A 100 -2.05 0.79 -2.43
N THR A 101 -2.47 1.91 -2.97
CA THR A 101 -3.90 2.22 -3.08
C THR A 101 -4.22 2.95 -4.38
N GLY A 102 -5.26 2.52 -5.07
CA GLY A 102 -5.81 3.25 -6.22
C GLY A 102 -6.60 4.51 -5.83
N TYR A 103 -6.76 4.79 -4.52
CA TYR A 103 -7.52 5.94 -4.03
C TYR A 103 -6.94 6.48 -2.73
N GLY A 104 -6.46 7.72 -2.78
CA GLY A 104 -6.03 8.47 -1.61
C GLY A 104 -7.21 8.86 -0.70
N ASN A 105 -7.77 7.91 0.05
CA ASN A 105 -8.71 8.22 1.11
C ASN A 105 -7.94 8.37 2.43
N ILE A 106 -8.00 9.56 3.02
CA ILE A 106 -7.33 9.91 4.27
C ILE A 106 -7.66 8.90 5.41
N ALA A 107 -8.92 8.44 5.48
CA ALA A 107 -9.32 7.46 6.49
C ALA A 107 -8.58 6.12 6.33
N THR A 108 -8.30 5.72 5.10
CA THR A 108 -7.57 4.50 4.75
C THR A 108 -6.09 4.62 5.11
N ALA A 109 -5.47 5.77 4.84
CA ALA A 109 -4.10 6.07 5.22
C ALA A 109 -3.92 6.04 6.74
N VAL A 110 -4.83 6.64 7.49
CA VAL A 110 -4.82 6.63 8.96
C VAL A 110 -4.93 5.20 9.52
N ASN A 111 -5.74 4.34 8.92
CA ASN A 111 -5.85 2.94 9.34
C ASN A 111 -4.58 2.15 9.02
N ALA A 112 -3.97 2.35 7.86
CA ALA A 112 -2.72 1.69 7.48
C ALA A 112 -1.60 2.02 8.49
N VAL A 113 -1.45 3.28 8.87
CA VAL A 113 -0.47 3.74 9.86
C VAL A 113 -0.76 3.13 11.25
N LYS A 114 -2.02 3.08 11.68
CA LYS A 114 -2.41 2.48 12.97
C LYS A 114 -2.08 0.98 13.07
N ILE A 115 -2.09 0.26 11.96
CA ILE A 115 -1.77 -1.17 11.88
C ILE A 115 -0.25 -1.39 11.77
N GLY A 116 0.53 -0.32 11.60
CA GLY A 116 1.98 -0.35 11.55
C GLY A 116 2.56 -0.39 10.13
N ALA A 117 1.79 -0.05 9.10
CA ALA A 117 2.36 0.29 7.81
C ALA A 117 3.26 1.53 7.97
N VAL A 118 4.42 1.49 7.30
CA VAL A 118 5.39 2.61 7.36
C VAL A 118 4.90 3.78 6.54
N ASP A 119 4.27 3.47 5.39
CA ASP A 119 3.74 4.47 4.49
C ASP A 119 2.60 3.90 3.62
N TYR A 120 1.92 4.77 2.89
CA TYR A 120 1.00 4.39 1.83
C TYR A 120 1.32 5.17 0.56
N LEU A 121 1.23 4.51 -0.59
CA LEU A 121 1.50 5.13 -1.89
C LEU A 121 0.28 5.01 -2.80
N ALA A 122 -0.06 6.11 -3.46
CA ALA A 122 -1.15 6.13 -4.44
C ALA A 122 -0.68 5.55 -5.78
N LYS A 123 -1.46 4.65 -6.36
CA LYS A 123 -1.24 4.20 -7.75
C LYS A 123 -1.66 5.32 -8.73
N PRO A 124 -0.93 5.59 -9.79
CA PRO A 124 0.25 4.87 -10.27
C PRO A 124 1.50 5.19 -9.44
N VAL A 125 2.29 4.18 -9.11
CA VAL A 125 3.49 4.27 -8.30
C VAL A 125 4.69 3.80 -9.12
N ASP A 126 5.82 4.49 -8.98
CA ASP A 126 7.09 4.07 -9.54
C ASP A 126 7.86 3.17 -8.57
N ALA A 127 8.71 2.29 -9.10
CA ALA A 127 9.51 1.40 -8.27
C ALA A 127 10.52 2.17 -7.40
N ASP A 128 10.98 3.34 -7.84
CA ASP A 128 11.88 4.19 -7.06
C ASP A 128 11.17 4.80 -5.86
N ASP A 129 9.90 5.21 -6.02
CA ASP A 129 9.07 5.68 -4.91
C ASP A 129 8.86 4.59 -3.86
N VAL A 130 8.61 3.35 -4.32
CA VAL A 130 8.49 2.18 -3.44
C VAL A 130 9.77 1.93 -2.66
N VAL A 131 10.94 1.95 -3.33
CA VAL A 131 12.24 1.77 -2.66
C VAL A 131 12.50 2.88 -1.66
N HIS A 132 12.26 4.13 -2.02
CA HIS A 132 12.44 5.26 -1.12
C HIS A 132 11.56 5.10 0.12
N ALA A 133 10.29 4.78 -0.04
CA ALA A 133 9.38 4.60 1.09
C ALA A 133 9.75 3.38 1.97
N LEU A 134 10.18 2.25 1.36
CA LEU A 134 10.65 1.08 2.11
C LEU A 134 11.93 1.35 2.90
N LEU A 135 12.87 2.13 2.34
CA LEU A 135 14.18 2.37 2.92
C LEU A 135 14.30 3.69 3.67
N ALA A 136 13.28 4.56 3.62
CA ALA A 136 13.31 5.88 4.26
C ALA A 136 13.71 5.77 5.73
N LEU A 137 14.75 6.49 6.11
CA LEU A 137 15.18 6.67 7.48
C LEU A 137 14.25 7.72 8.12
N ASP A 138 13.44 7.27 9.09
CA ASP A 138 12.60 8.11 9.94
C ASP A 138 11.53 9.00 9.25
N GLY A 139 10.28 8.55 9.28
CA GLY A 139 9.08 9.41 9.38
C GLY A 139 8.91 10.60 8.42
N LYS A 140 9.79 10.75 7.45
CA LYS A 140 9.52 11.64 6.32
C LYS A 140 8.57 10.89 5.40
N HIS A 141 7.28 11.03 5.66
CA HIS A 141 6.27 10.75 4.65
C HIS A 141 6.73 11.38 3.36
N ALA A 142 6.64 10.65 2.25
CA ALA A 142 6.80 11.27 0.94
C ALA A 142 5.91 12.53 0.94
N ASP A 143 6.49 13.67 0.62
CA ASP A 143 5.71 14.90 0.52
C ASP A 143 4.52 14.61 -0.41
N PRO A 144 3.31 15.10 -0.08
CA PRO A 144 2.18 14.95 -0.96
C PRO A 144 2.63 15.36 -2.37
N PRO A 145 2.28 14.61 -3.42
CA PRO A 145 2.73 14.93 -4.76
C PRO A 145 2.49 16.41 -5.02
N GLU A 146 3.51 17.13 -5.51
CA GLU A 146 3.45 18.58 -5.78
C GLU A 146 2.25 18.98 -6.67
N ASN A 147 1.69 18.02 -7.37
CA ASN A 147 0.44 18.14 -8.12
C ASN A 147 -0.56 17.08 -7.65
N PRO A 148 -1.37 17.35 -6.63
CA PRO A 148 -2.49 16.48 -6.30
C PRO A 148 -3.41 16.36 -7.51
N MET A 149 -3.85 15.14 -7.84
CA MET A 149 -4.82 14.93 -8.91
C MET A 149 -5.99 15.91 -8.74
N SER A 150 -6.40 16.56 -9.82
CA SER A 150 -7.53 17.49 -9.75
C SER A 150 -8.78 16.77 -9.22
N ALA A 151 -9.59 17.47 -8.44
CA ALA A 151 -10.82 16.91 -7.89
C ALA A 151 -11.73 16.30 -8.97
N ASP A 152 -11.71 16.87 -10.19
CA ASP A 152 -12.43 16.37 -11.34
C ASP A 152 -11.87 15.03 -11.84
N ARG A 153 -10.57 14.83 -11.80
CA ARG A 153 -9.93 13.56 -12.18
C ARG A 153 -10.25 12.46 -11.16
N VAL A 154 -10.14 12.75 -9.88
CA VAL A 154 -10.52 11.81 -8.79
C VAL A 154 -11.99 11.40 -8.93
N ARG A 155 -12.88 12.38 -9.18
CA ARG A 155 -14.30 12.12 -9.40
C ARG A 155 -14.54 11.29 -10.65
N TRP A 156 -13.84 11.56 -11.74
CA TRP A 156 -13.96 10.81 -12.98
C TRP A 156 -13.53 9.35 -12.81
N GLU A 157 -12.38 9.10 -12.19
CA GLU A 157 -11.87 7.76 -11.92
C GLU A 157 -12.80 6.97 -11.00
N HIS A 158 -13.34 7.61 -9.95
CA HIS A 158 -14.34 6.99 -9.08
C HIS A 158 -15.58 6.54 -9.86
N ILE A 159 -16.08 7.37 -10.76
CA ILE A 159 -17.24 7.06 -11.61
C ILE A 159 -16.92 5.90 -12.55
N GLN A 160 -15.77 5.89 -13.20
CA GLN A 160 -15.34 4.80 -14.09
C GLN A 160 -15.30 3.47 -13.35
N ARG A 161 -14.74 3.46 -12.17
CA ARG A 161 -14.65 2.25 -11.35
C ARG A 161 -16.01 1.69 -10.95
N ILE A 162 -16.94 2.54 -10.46
CA ILE A 162 -18.28 2.08 -10.13
C ILE A 162 -19.01 1.58 -11.38
N TYR A 163 -18.73 2.18 -12.53
CA TYR A 163 -19.26 1.73 -13.83
C TYR A 163 -18.77 0.32 -14.18
N GLU A 164 -17.47 0.03 -14.02
CA GLU A 164 -16.91 -1.31 -14.21
C GLU A 164 -17.49 -2.32 -13.21
N LEU A 165 -17.55 -1.97 -11.92
CA LEU A 165 -18.14 -2.81 -10.87
C LEU A 165 -19.63 -3.13 -11.11
N CYS A 166 -20.34 -2.28 -11.82
CA CYS A 166 -21.73 -2.50 -12.22
C CYS A 166 -21.85 -3.22 -13.59
N GLY A 167 -20.78 -3.86 -14.07
CA GLY A 167 -20.78 -4.52 -15.37
C GLY A 167 -21.09 -3.59 -16.53
N ARG A 168 -20.64 -2.34 -16.45
CA ARG A 168 -20.90 -1.25 -17.43
C ARG A 168 -22.39 -0.87 -17.57
N ASN A 169 -23.19 -1.17 -16.58
CA ASN A 169 -24.59 -0.82 -16.55
C ASN A 169 -24.80 0.63 -16.07
N VAL A 170 -25.09 1.54 -17.00
CA VAL A 170 -25.26 2.98 -16.72
C VAL A 170 -26.36 3.25 -15.67
N SER A 171 -27.47 2.51 -15.73
CA SER A 171 -28.61 2.74 -14.82
C SER A 171 -28.28 2.32 -13.39
N GLU A 172 -27.61 1.20 -13.22
CA GLU A 172 -27.18 0.70 -11.93
C GLU A 172 -26.08 1.59 -11.34
N THR A 173 -25.11 1.98 -12.16
CA THR A 173 -24.06 2.92 -11.77
C THR A 173 -24.62 4.25 -11.30
N ALA A 174 -25.59 4.82 -12.05
CA ALA A 174 -26.22 6.09 -11.69
C ALA A 174 -26.94 5.99 -10.35
N ARG A 175 -27.61 4.85 -10.07
CA ARG A 175 -28.28 4.59 -8.80
C ARG A 175 -27.27 4.51 -7.65
N ARG A 176 -26.19 3.75 -7.80
CA ARG A 176 -25.13 3.61 -6.77
C ARG A 176 -24.41 4.91 -6.47
N LEU A 177 -24.22 5.75 -7.49
CA LEU A 177 -23.56 7.05 -7.34
C LEU A 177 -24.52 8.18 -6.94
N ASN A 178 -25.82 7.87 -6.75
CA ASN A 178 -26.88 8.86 -6.52
C ASN A 178 -26.83 10.02 -7.53
N MET A 179 -26.68 9.67 -8.81
CA MET A 179 -26.53 10.60 -9.92
C MET A 179 -27.64 10.42 -10.94
N HIS A 180 -28.01 11.51 -11.63
CA HIS A 180 -28.90 11.40 -12.79
C HIS A 180 -28.22 10.64 -13.94
N ARG A 181 -28.93 9.67 -14.55
CA ARG A 181 -28.42 8.87 -15.67
C ARG A 181 -27.81 9.70 -16.80
N ARG A 182 -28.45 10.81 -17.17
CA ARG A 182 -27.94 11.75 -18.20
C ARG A 182 -26.62 12.39 -17.81
N THR A 183 -26.46 12.74 -16.53
CA THR A 183 -25.20 13.30 -16.01
C THR A 183 -24.08 12.28 -16.10
N LEU A 184 -24.35 11.03 -15.69
CA LEU A 184 -23.38 9.95 -15.78
C LEU A 184 -22.97 9.68 -17.24
N GLN A 185 -23.93 9.56 -18.17
CA GLN A 185 -23.62 9.38 -19.60
C GLN A 185 -22.72 10.48 -20.15
N ARG A 186 -22.98 11.75 -19.79
CA ARG A 186 -22.14 12.89 -20.21
C ARG A 186 -20.73 12.81 -19.65
N ILE A 187 -20.55 12.28 -18.44
CA ILE A 187 -19.22 12.11 -17.80
C ILE A 187 -18.48 10.95 -18.47
N LEU A 188 -19.15 9.81 -18.68
CA LEU A 188 -18.57 8.63 -19.33
C LEU A 188 -18.16 8.89 -20.80
N ALA A 189 -18.83 9.81 -21.47
CA ALA A 189 -18.50 10.21 -22.85
C ALA A 189 -17.29 11.16 -22.94
N LYS A 190 -16.85 11.76 -21.83
CA LYS A 190 -15.69 12.65 -21.79
C LYS A 190 -14.40 11.84 -21.58
N ARG A 191 -13.29 12.32 -22.18
CA ARG A 191 -11.95 11.83 -21.83
C ARG A 191 -11.61 12.21 -20.39
N ALA A 192 -10.69 11.43 -19.80
CA ALA A 192 -10.17 11.74 -18.46
C ALA A 192 -9.71 13.21 -18.38
N PRO A 193 -10.09 13.96 -17.34
CA PRO A 193 -9.51 15.27 -17.07
C PRO A 193 -8.00 15.16 -16.88
N LYS A 194 -7.29 16.18 -17.33
CA LYS A 194 -5.83 16.27 -17.09
C LYS A 194 -5.53 16.57 -15.64
#